data_2311ff604bfd71e6c1c7532065c8cce5
#
_entry.id   2311ff604bfd71e6c1c7532065c8cce5
#
_cell.length_a   1.000
_cell.length_b   1.000
_cell.length_c   1.000
_cell.angle_alpha   90.00
_cell.angle_beta   90.00
_cell.angle_gamma   90.00
#
_symmetry.space_group_name_H-M   'P 1'
#
loop_
_entity.id
_entity.type
_entity.pdbx_description
1 polymer ?
#
loop_
_entity_poly.entity_id
_entity_poly.type
_entity_poly.pdbx_seq_one_letter_code
_entity_poly.pdbx_strand_id
1 'polypeptide(L)'
;FYCYEIDGLMYLDPYAKAITNCGRFGQTDEEDVYLAAIDVADYDWEDDRPLNLDYSDCIFYKMNVRGFTKSRTSKVRDKGTFAGIVNKIPYLKELGVTTIELQPAYEFDEIGRFPQLTDTIMSKYGAGTHYSVDKNEQRINYWGYTGGFYFAPKASYSSIASKHPGVFRDYTVEFKNMVKQLHRNGIEVVMEMFFTDESTGFILQCVRHWVTEYHIDGVHVYCDESALKALSQDA
;
A
#
# COMPACT_ATOMS: atom_id res chain seq x y z
N PHE A 1 7.73 -16.60 -9.54
CA PHE A 1 8.62 -15.67 -8.82
C PHE A 1 9.81 -15.34 -9.71
N TYR A 2 10.30 -14.12 -9.66
CA TYR A 2 11.42 -13.67 -10.49
C TYR A 2 12.14 -12.48 -9.84
N CYS A 3 13.35 -12.24 -10.33
CA CYS A 3 14.12 -11.01 -10.14
C CYS A 3 14.98 -10.81 -11.39
N TYR A 4 15.53 -9.63 -11.55
CA TYR A 4 16.47 -9.33 -12.63
C TYR A 4 17.89 -9.47 -12.13
N GLU A 5 18.78 -9.97 -12.98
CA GLU A 5 20.23 -9.93 -12.76
C GLU A 5 20.83 -8.92 -13.75
N ILE A 6 21.48 -7.89 -13.24
CA ILE A 6 22.15 -6.87 -14.02
C ILE A 6 23.58 -6.72 -13.48
N ASP A 7 24.58 -6.98 -14.32
CA ASP A 7 26.01 -6.93 -13.95
C ASP A 7 26.36 -7.76 -12.69
N GLY A 8 25.71 -8.93 -12.52
CA GLY A 8 25.92 -9.81 -11.38
C GLY A 8 25.21 -9.40 -10.09
N LEU A 9 24.40 -8.34 -10.11
CA LEU A 9 23.60 -7.89 -9.00
C LEU A 9 22.11 -8.23 -9.23
N MET A 10 21.42 -8.60 -8.16
CA MET A 10 20.01 -8.96 -8.20
C MET A 10 19.13 -7.74 -7.91
N TYR A 11 18.14 -7.49 -8.77
CA TYR A 11 17.20 -6.38 -8.66
C TYR A 11 15.76 -6.89 -8.67
N LEU A 12 14.95 -6.37 -7.80
CA LEU A 12 13.50 -6.56 -7.87
C LEU A 12 12.89 -5.65 -8.93
N ASP A 13 11.84 -6.13 -9.56
CA ASP A 13 11.09 -5.35 -10.54
C ASP A 13 10.35 -4.20 -9.86
N PRO A 14 10.59 -2.92 -10.22
CA PRO A 14 9.84 -1.80 -9.67
C PRO A 14 8.35 -1.82 -10.03
N TYR A 15 7.97 -2.57 -11.07
CA TYR A 15 6.58 -2.80 -11.48
C TYR A 15 5.96 -4.07 -10.87
N ALA A 16 6.65 -4.72 -9.94
CA ALA A 16 6.14 -5.92 -9.30
C ALA A 16 4.82 -5.66 -8.58
N LYS A 17 3.85 -6.53 -8.84
CA LYS A 17 2.50 -6.44 -8.26
C LYS A 17 2.38 -7.18 -6.93
N ALA A 18 3.40 -7.93 -6.57
CA ALA A 18 3.53 -8.61 -5.31
C ALA A 18 5.01 -8.94 -5.02
N ILE A 19 5.39 -8.89 -3.75
CA ILE A 19 6.73 -9.23 -3.26
C ILE A 19 6.61 -10.34 -2.21
N THR A 20 7.48 -11.36 -2.31
CA THR A 20 7.49 -12.46 -1.34
C THR A 20 8.09 -12.02 0.01
N ASN A 21 7.76 -12.75 1.07
CA ASN A 21 8.33 -12.63 2.42
C ASN A 21 8.18 -11.26 3.12
N CYS A 22 7.31 -10.37 2.63
CA CYS A 22 7.01 -9.08 3.24
C CYS A 22 5.87 -9.12 4.26
N GLY A 23 5.34 -10.30 4.61
CA GLY A 23 4.13 -10.43 5.44
C GLY A 23 4.28 -10.01 6.91
N ARG A 24 5.51 -9.88 7.43
CA ARG A 24 5.76 -9.53 8.83
C ARG A 24 6.19 -8.08 8.97
N PHE A 25 5.34 -7.27 9.57
CA PHE A 25 5.59 -5.83 9.77
C PHE A 25 6.79 -5.59 10.71
N GLY A 26 7.80 -4.92 10.20
CA GLY A 26 9.00 -4.54 10.95
C GLY A 26 9.88 -5.73 11.37
N GLN A 27 9.77 -6.87 10.68
CA GLN A 27 10.56 -8.07 10.96
C GLN A 27 11.06 -8.69 9.65
N THR A 28 12.21 -9.32 9.72
CA THR A 28 12.81 -10.13 8.66
C THR A 28 13.49 -11.34 9.30
N ASP A 29 13.57 -12.45 8.58
CA ASP A 29 14.41 -13.58 8.94
C ASP A 29 15.65 -13.60 8.05
N GLU A 30 16.74 -14.18 8.53
CA GLU A 30 18.00 -14.29 7.79
C GLU A 30 17.85 -15.12 6.50
N GLU A 31 16.86 -16.02 6.46
CA GLU A 31 16.56 -16.89 5.33
C GLU A 31 15.55 -16.25 4.33
N ASP A 32 15.04 -15.05 4.60
CA ASP A 32 14.06 -14.41 3.72
C ASP A 32 14.69 -14.05 2.37
N VAL A 33 14.15 -14.63 1.30
CA VAL A 33 14.47 -14.28 -0.08
C VAL A 33 13.32 -13.47 -0.66
N TYR A 34 13.59 -12.23 -1.03
CA TYR A 34 12.59 -11.34 -1.63
C TYR A 34 12.61 -11.49 -3.14
N LEU A 35 11.46 -11.85 -3.71
CA LEU A 35 11.27 -12.01 -5.15
C LEU A 35 9.99 -11.29 -5.58
N ALA A 36 10.00 -10.76 -6.78
CA ALA A 36 8.79 -10.32 -7.44
C ALA A 36 7.90 -11.52 -7.77
N ALA A 37 6.59 -11.37 -7.63
CA ALA A 37 5.63 -12.39 -7.99
C ALA A 37 4.71 -11.91 -9.11
N ILE A 38 4.43 -12.80 -10.08
CA ILE A 38 3.42 -12.56 -11.10
C ILE A 38 2.07 -13.00 -10.51
N ASP A 39 1.18 -12.04 -10.32
CA ASP A 39 -0.21 -12.31 -9.97
C ASP A 39 -1.03 -12.41 -11.25
N VAL A 40 -1.49 -13.60 -11.56
CA VAL A 40 -2.31 -13.90 -12.76
C VAL A 40 -3.72 -14.33 -12.37
N ALA A 41 -4.12 -14.14 -11.12
CA ALA A 41 -5.44 -14.54 -10.67
C ALA A 41 -6.48 -13.51 -11.05
N ASP A 42 -7.47 -13.93 -11.79
CA ASP A 42 -8.70 -13.18 -11.93
C ASP A 42 -9.37 -13.08 -10.56
N TYR A 43 -9.74 -11.85 -10.19
CA TYR A 43 -10.54 -11.57 -9.02
C TYR A 43 -11.97 -11.27 -9.46
N ASP A 44 -12.93 -11.96 -8.90
CA ASP A 44 -14.35 -11.71 -9.18
C ASP A 44 -14.84 -10.48 -8.40
N TRP A 45 -14.92 -9.36 -9.09
CA TRP A 45 -15.48 -8.13 -8.57
C TRP A 45 -17.01 -8.14 -8.46
N GLU A 46 -17.66 -9.15 -9.08
CA GLU A 46 -19.12 -9.26 -9.15
C GLU A 46 -19.77 -8.03 -9.82
N ASP A 47 -20.58 -7.28 -9.11
CA ASP A 47 -21.26 -6.06 -9.58
C ASP A 47 -20.62 -4.78 -9.02
N ASP A 48 -19.39 -4.86 -8.54
CA ASP A 48 -18.64 -3.72 -8.00
C ASP A 48 -18.41 -2.64 -9.07
N ARG A 49 -18.59 -1.40 -8.66
CA ARG A 49 -18.41 -0.21 -9.51
C ARG A 49 -18.10 1.01 -8.66
N PRO A 50 -17.44 2.03 -9.22
CA PRO A 50 -17.20 3.30 -8.53
C PRO A 50 -18.50 3.90 -8.01
N LEU A 51 -18.46 4.42 -6.79
CA LEU A 51 -19.64 5.05 -6.17
C LEU A 51 -19.93 6.42 -6.72
N ASN A 52 -18.90 7.13 -7.22
CA ASN A 52 -18.99 8.47 -7.82
C ASN A 52 -19.78 9.46 -6.93
N LEU A 53 -19.41 9.52 -5.65
CA LEU A 53 -20.02 10.48 -4.72
C LEU A 53 -19.64 11.91 -5.09
N ASP A 54 -20.59 12.84 -4.99
CA ASP A 54 -20.26 14.24 -5.11
C ASP A 54 -19.28 14.66 -3.99
N TYR A 55 -18.20 15.35 -4.36
CA TYR A 55 -17.16 15.75 -3.42
C TYR A 55 -17.71 16.57 -2.22
N SER A 56 -18.79 17.33 -2.44
CA SER A 56 -19.50 18.07 -1.40
C SER A 56 -20.16 17.18 -0.33
N ASP A 57 -20.45 15.93 -0.68
CA ASP A 57 -21.11 14.96 0.20
C ASP A 57 -20.10 14.00 0.86
N CYS A 58 -18.81 14.13 0.52
CA CYS A 58 -17.77 13.28 1.07
C CYS A 58 -17.38 13.68 2.49
N ILE A 59 -17.42 12.72 3.40
CA ILE A 59 -16.84 12.82 4.75
C ILE A 59 -15.64 11.90 4.81
N PHE A 60 -14.46 12.51 4.71
CA PHE A 60 -13.19 11.78 4.69
C PHE A 60 -12.75 11.35 6.09
N TYR A 61 -12.33 10.10 6.20
CA TYR A 61 -11.66 9.56 7.38
C TYR A 61 -10.28 9.04 7.01
N LYS A 62 -9.24 9.83 7.30
CA LYS A 62 -7.85 9.43 7.05
C LYS A 62 -7.35 8.47 8.10
N MET A 63 -6.76 7.35 7.68
CA MET A 63 -6.29 6.33 8.59
C MET A 63 -5.02 5.60 8.11
N ASN A 64 -4.20 5.18 9.07
CA ASN A 64 -3.18 4.17 8.82
C ASN A 64 -3.81 2.78 9.00
N VAL A 65 -3.67 1.89 8.01
CA VAL A 65 -4.27 0.55 8.02
C VAL A 65 -3.93 -0.20 9.31
N ARG A 66 -2.64 -0.21 9.68
CA ARG A 66 -2.20 -0.89 10.89
C ARG A 66 -2.67 -0.18 12.16
N GLY A 67 -2.53 1.14 12.23
CA GLY A 67 -2.88 1.94 13.41
C GLY A 67 -4.34 1.87 13.77
N PHE A 68 -5.22 1.88 12.79
CA PHE A 68 -6.66 1.97 12.97
C PHE A 68 -7.25 0.84 13.84
N THR A 69 -6.74 -0.38 13.68
CA THR A 69 -7.32 -1.52 14.42
C THR A 69 -6.32 -2.26 15.32
N LYS A 70 -5.05 -1.84 15.42
CA LYS A 70 -4.01 -2.55 16.17
C LYS A 70 -4.27 -2.61 17.68
N SER A 71 -4.90 -1.59 18.25
CA SER A 71 -5.20 -1.54 19.68
C SER A 71 -6.12 -2.70 20.10
N ARG A 72 -5.95 -3.14 21.35
CA ARG A 72 -6.85 -4.13 21.97
C ARG A 72 -8.28 -3.59 22.08
N THR A 73 -8.45 -2.30 22.20
CA THR A 73 -9.75 -1.63 22.29
C THR A 73 -10.55 -1.66 21.00
N SER A 74 -9.90 -1.94 19.85
CA SER A 74 -10.58 -2.07 18.57
C SER A 74 -11.60 -3.22 18.54
N LYS A 75 -11.39 -4.26 19.37
CA LYS A 75 -12.23 -5.47 19.49
C LYS A 75 -12.39 -6.25 18.16
N VAL A 76 -11.50 -6.05 17.19
CA VAL A 76 -11.49 -6.86 15.96
C VAL A 76 -10.52 -8.02 16.09
N ARG A 77 -10.76 -9.09 15.31
CA ARG A 77 -9.93 -10.29 15.32
C ARG A 77 -8.61 -10.03 14.59
N ASP A 78 -8.69 -9.53 13.37
CA ASP A 78 -7.53 -9.36 12.46
C ASP A 78 -7.01 -7.92 12.55
N LYS A 79 -6.34 -7.63 13.68
CA LYS A 79 -5.90 -6.29 14.07
C LYS A 79 -4.76 -5.78 13.20
N GLY A 80 -4.91 -4.55 12.71
CA GLY A 80 -3.86 -3.87 11.93
C GLY A 80 -3.77 -4.38 10.49
N THR A 81 -4.87 -4.89 9.95
CA THR A 81 -4.93 -5.48 8.61
C THR A 81 -6.11 -4.92 7.79
N PHE A 82 -6.10 -5.20 6.48
CA PHE A 82 -7.21 -4.88 5.58
C PHE A 82 -8.53 -5.53 6.06
N ALA A 83 -8.50 -6.79 6.47
CA ALA A 83 -9.66 -7.47 7.06
C ALA A 83 -10.13 -6.80 8.37
N GLY A 84 -9.20 -6.22 9.13
CA GLY A 84 -9.53 -5.44 10.32
C GLY A 84 -10.34 -4.18 10.00
N ILE A 85 -10.09 -3.51 8.87
CA ILE A 85 -10.88 -2.37 8.40
C ILE A 85 -12.29 -2.83 8.05
N VAL A 86 -12.45 -3.93 7.32
CA VAL A 86 -13.76 -4.50 6.98
C VAL A 86 -14.61 -4.72 8.24
N ASN A 87 -14.02 -5.24 9.31
CA ASN A 87 -14.72 -5.43 10.58
C ASN A 87 -15.18 -4.12 11.25
N LYS A 88 -14.64 -2.97 10.79
CA LYS A 88 -14.98 -1.63 11.30
C LYS A 88 -15.95 -0.85 10.42
N ILE A 89 -16.44 -1.41 9.33
CA ILE A 89 -17.44 -0.77 8.47
C ILE A 89 -18.66 -0.26 9.26
N PRO A 90 -19.27 -1.05 10.18
CA PRO A 90 -20.39 -0.53 10.96
C PRO A 90 -20.05 0.72 11.78
N TYR A 91 -18.85 0.78 12.36
CA TYR A 91 -18.36 1.96 13.09
C TYR A 91 -18.15 3.16 12.17
N LEU A 92 -17.56 2.97 10.99
CA LEU A 92 -17.37 4.05 10.01
C LEU A 92 -18.72 4.61 9.54
N LYS A 93 -19.71 3.74 9.32
CA LYS A 93 -21.08 4.16 8.97
C LYS A 93 -21.77 4.93 10.10
N GLU A 94 -21.58 4.50 11.34
CA GLU A 94 -22.13 5.21 12.52
C GLU A 94 -21.54 6.64 12.64
N LEU A 95 -20.27 6.81 12.26
CA LEU A 95 -19.63 8.14 12.20
C LEU A 95 -20.08 8.98 10.99
N GLY A 96 -20.81 8.40 10.04
CA GLY A 96 -21.20 9.07 8.80
C GLY A 96 -20.07 9.18 7.76
N VAL A 97 -19.01 8.36 7.88
CA VAL A 97 -17.89 8.34 6.92
C VAL A 97 -18.38 7.79 5.59
N THR A 98 -18.11 8.53 4.52
CA THR A 98 -18.42 8.16 3.15
C THR A 98 -17.18 7.82 2.33
N THR A 99 -16.00 8.29 2.75
CA THR A 99 -14.74 8.05 2.06
C THR A 99 -13.63 7.79 3.08
N ILE A 100 -12.93 6.67 2.96
CA ILE A 100 -11.70 6.47 3.72
C ILE A 100 -10.49 6.89 2.89
N GLU A 101 -9.53 7.56 3.55
CA GLU A 101 -8.24 7.88 2.96
C GLU A 101 -7.16 7.05 3.65
N LEU A 102 -6.64 6.06 2.94
CA LEU A 102 -5.58 5.20 3.45
C LEU A 102 -4.22 5.91 3.33
N GLN A 103 -3.51 6.08 4.43
CA GLN A 103 -2.08 6.36 4.39
C GLN A 103 -1.36 5.27 3.61
N PRO A 104 -0.11 5.48 3.14
CA PRO A 104 0.55 4.56 2.22
C PRO A 104 0.29 3.10 2.53
N ALA A 105 -0.35 2.40 1.60
CA ALA A 105 -0.72 1.00 1.70
C ALA A 105 -0.10 0.15 0.56
N TYR A 106 0.78 0.74 -0.26
CA TYR A 106 1.68 0.03 -1.16
C TYR A 106 2.85 -0.58 -0.37
N GLU A 107 3.62 -1.50 -0.99
CA GLU A 107 4.73 -2.19 -0.32
C GLU A 107 5.94 -1.27 -0.14
N PHE A 108 5.94 -0.50 0.94
CA PHE A 108 7.07 0.31 1.38
C PHE A 108 7.97 -0.46 2.35
N ASP A 109 9.23 -0.06 2.45
CA ASP A 109 10.20 -0.68 3.34
C ASP A 109 10.13 -0.08 4.76
N GLU A 110 9.83 -0.91 5.74
CA GLU A 110 9.76 -0.48 7.15
C GLU A 110 11.11 -0.53 7.87
N ILE A 111 12.05 -1.36 7.43
CA ILE A 111 13.26 -1.67 8.21
C ILE A 111 14.56 -1.74 7.38
N GLY A 112 14.55 -1.28 6.13
CA GLY A 112 15.75 -1.31 5.27
C GLY A 112 16.04 -2.67 4.64
N ARG A 113 14.99 -3.43 4.26
CA ARG A 113 15.14 -4.72 3.54
C ARG A 113 15.66 -4.55 2.11
N PHE A 114 15.35 -3.42 1.51
CA PHE A 114 15.59 -3.16 0.08
C PHE A 114 16.63 -2.04 -0.09
N PRO A 115 17.92 -2.36 -0.17
CA PRO A 115 18.99 -1.36 -0.31
C PRO A 115 18.78 -0.41 -1.49
N GLN A 116 18.22 -0.92 -2.60
CA GLN A 116 17.92 -0.12 -3.79
C GLN A 116 16.89 0.99 -3.56
N LEU A 117 16.03 0.87 -2.55
CA LEU A 117 15.09 1.93 -2.17
C LEU A 117 15.71 2.94 -1.19
N THR A 118 16.71 2.51 -0.43
CA THR A 118 17.33 3.32 0.64
C THR A 118 18.20 4.43 0.06
N ASP A 119 18.96 4.16 -1.00
CA ASP A 119 19.87 5.13 -1.61
C ASP A 119 19.13 6.35 -2.20
N THR A 120 17.94 6.15 -2.73
CA THR A 120 17.13 7.23 -3.31
C THR A 120 16.55 8.15 -2.22
N ILE A 121 16.21 7.63 -1.06
CA ILE A 121 15.64 8.37 0.06
C ILE A 121 16.70 9.21 0.77
N MET A 122 17.90 8.68 0.95
CA MET A 122 18.97 9.33 1.70
C MET A 122 19.54 10.56 0.99
N SER A 123 19.53 10.59 -0.36
CA SER A 123 20.13 11.66 -1.12
C SER A 123 19.27 12.92 -1.26
N LYS A 124 17.95 12.80 -1.24
CA LYS A 124 17.03 13.90 -1.61
C LYS A 124 16.46 14.68 -0.42
N TYR A 125 16.20 14.03 0.68
CA TYR A 125 15.51 14.66 1.81
C TYR A 125 16.43 15.03 2.97
N GLY A 126 17.64 15.49 2.69
CA GLY A 126 18.61 16.12 3.61
C GLY A 126 18.31 15.97 5.11
N ALA A 127 19.25 16.18 5.93
CA ALA A 127 19.39 16.02 7.41
C ALA A 127 18.16 16.01 8.34
N GLY A 128 16.93 16.17 7.87
CA GLY A 128 15.72 16.16 8.70
C GLY A 128 15.01 14.80 8.82
N THR A 129 15.30 13.87 7.92
CA THR A 129 14.75 12.50 7.95
C THR A 129 15.85 11.47 8.14
N HIS A 130 16.73 11.70 9.11
CA HIS A 130 17.76 10.73 9.47
C HIS A 130 17.08 9.46 9.99
N TYR A 131 16.87 8.50 9.12
CA TYR A 131 17.03 7.12 9.49
C TYR A 131 18.55 6.90 9.71
N SER A 132 19.07 7.34 10.85
CA SER A 132 20.35 6.81 11.29
C SER A 132 20.07 5.33 11.52
N VAL A 133 20.57 4.51 10.62
CA VAL A 133 20.75 3.08 10.88
C VAL A 133 21.88 2.97 11.89
N ASP A 134 21.65 3.49 13.07
CA ASP A 134 22.37 3.03 14.23
C ASP A 134 21.89 1.59 14.43
N LYS A 135 22.78 0.64 14.19
CA LYS A 135 22.50 -0.81 14.29
C LYS A 135 21.90 -1.21 15.66
N ASN A 136 21.84 -0.30 16.61
CA ASN A 136 21.31 -0.49 17.96
C ASN A 136 19.89 0.10 18.16
N GLU A 137 19.38 0.95 17.26
CA GLU A 137 18.01 1.47 17.33
C GLU A 137 17.35 1.31 15.96
N GLN A 138 16.83 0.13 15.64
CA GLN A 138 16.00 -0.07 14.46
C GLN A 138 14.67 0.69 14.62
N ARG A 139 14.62 1.91 14.10
CA ARG A 139 13.37 2.66 13.98
C ARG A 139 12.59 2.10 12.81
N ILE A 140 11.39 1.65 13.08
CA ILE A 140 10.47 1.15 12.04
C ILE A 140 9.84 2.34 11.34
N ASN A 141 9.88 2.38 10.02
CA ASN A 141 9.06 3.28 9.22
C ASN A 141 7.60 2.84 9.33
N TYR A 142 6.87 3.48 10.23
CA TYR A 142 5.49 3.12 10.53
C TYR A 142 4.49 3.68 9.51
N TRP A 143 4.79 4.86 8.95
CA TRP A 143 3.84 5.65 8.18
C TRP A 143 3.89 5.41 6.68
N GLY A 144 5.04 4.96 6.15
CA GLY A 144 5.22 4.60 4.76
C GLY A 144 5.41 5.75 3.78
N TYR A 145 5.65 6.99 4.24
CA TYR A 145 5.97 8.11 3.34
C TYR A 145 7.41 8.00 2.82
N THR A 146 7.63 7.04 1.95
CA THR A 146 8.92 6.70 1.36
C THR A 146 8.70 5.96 0.04
N GLY A 147 9.77 5.81 -0.74
CA GLY A 147 9.76 4.94 -1.91
C GLY A 147 9.42 3.48 -1.58
N GLY A 148 8.90 2.76 -2.56
CA GLY A 148 8.47 1.37 -2.39
C GLY A 148 8.17 0.69 -3.72
N PHE A 149 7.64 -0.52 -3.62
CA PHE A 149 7.06 -1.23 -4.77
C PHE A 149 5.60 -0.78 -4.91
N TYR A 150 5.43 0.33 -5.62
CA TYR A 150 4.16 1.07 -5.68
C TYR A 150 2.99 0.30 -6.30
N PHE A 151 3.27 -0.74 -7.10
CA PHE A 151 2.22 -1.56 -7.74
C PHE A 151 1.73 -2.72 -6.84
N ALA A 152 2.39 -2.95 -5.71
CA ALA A 152 2.06 -4.03 -4.79
C ALA A 152 1.37 -3.49 -3.53
N PRO A 153 0.25 -4.05 -3.07
CA PRO A 153 -0.29 -3.74 -1.75
C PRO A 153 0.68 -4.16 -0.65
N LYS A 154 0.59 -3.49 0.49
CA LYS A 154 1.43 -3.79 1.66
C LYS A 154 1.13 -5.18 2.23
N ALA A 155 2.01 -6.16 2.00
CA ALA A 155 1.81 -7.54 2.43
C ALA A 155 1.61 -7.68 3.93
N SER A 156 2.34 -6.90 4.74
CA SER A 156 2.23 -6.95 6.21
C SER A 156 0.92 -6.36 6.77
N TYR A 157 0.09 -5.76 5.91
CA TYR A 157 -1.27 -5.34 6.25
C TYR A 157 -2.33 -6.41 5.93
N SER A 158 -1.91 -7.59 5.46
CA SER A 158 -2.81 -8.73 5.29
C SER A 158 -2.89 -9.58 6.55
N SER A 159 -4.09 -10.05 6.87
CA SER A 159 -4.34 -10.97 7.98
C SER A 159 -3.78 -12.38 7.74
N ILE A 160 -3.61 -12.75 6.46
CA ILE A 160 -3.12 -14.07 6.04
C ILE A 160 -1.61 -14.02 5.87
N ALA A 161 -1.08 -13.06 5.11
CA ALA A 161 0.35 -12.92 4.89
C ALA A 161 1.13 -12.71 6.20
N SER A 162 0.54 -12.05 7.20
CA SER A 162 1.14 -11.92 8.52
C SER A 162 1.33 -13.25 9.27
N LYS A 163 0.58 -14.28 8.91
CA LYS A 163 0.67 -15.65 9.47
C LYS A 163 1.49 -16.58 8.57
N HIS A 164 1.49 -16.32 7.27
CA HIS A 164 2.13 -17.12 6.24
C HIS A 164 2.90 -16.21 5.26
N PRO A 165 4.07 -15.68 5.63
CA PRO A 165 4.77 -14.63 4.90
C PRO A 165 5.15 -14.97 3.44
N GLY A 166 5.28 -16.25 3.12
CA GLY A 166 5.60 -16.73 1.77
C GLY A 166 4.42 -16.78 0.79
N VAL A 167 3.18 -16.51 1.25
CA VAL A 167 1.98 -16.59 0.41
C VAL A 167 1.62 -15.19 -0.09
N PHE A 168 1.85 -14.93 -1.39
CA PHE A 168 1.71 -13.58 -1.96
C PHE A 168 0.30 -13.29 -2.48
N ARG A 169 -0.46 -14.28 -2.96
CA ARG A 169 -1.80 -14.06 -3.55
C ARG A 169 -2.82 -13.55 -2.55
N ASP A 170 -2.68 -13.94 -1.29
CA ASP A 170 -3.71 -13.68 -0.31
C ASP A 170 -3.82 -12.20 0.09
N TYR A 171 -2.71 -11.43 0.04
CA TYR A 171 -2.78 -10.03 0.41
C TYR A 171 -3.30 -9.12 -0.71
N THR A 172 -3.07 -9.47 -1.97
CA THR A 172 -3.67 -8.76 -3.12
C THR A 172 -5.18 -8.97 -3.12
N VAL A 173 -5.63 -10.20 -2.92
CA VAL A 173 -7.04 -10.55 -2.79
C VAL A 173 -7.68 -9.91 -1.56
N GLU A 174 -6.98 -9.88 -0.42
CA GLU A 174 -7.52 -9.26 0.81
C GLU A 174 -7.74 -7.76 0.65
N PHE A 175 -6.83 -7.05 -0.06
CA PHE A 175 -7.03 -5.64 -0.39
C PHE A 175 -8.26 -5.44 -1.28
N LYS A 176 -8.40 -6.23 -2.37
CA LYS A 176 -9.57 -6.20 -3.26
C LYS A 176 -10.87 -6.48 -2.49
N ASN A 177 -10.86 -7.46 -1.61
CA ASN A 177 -12.00 -7.75 -0.74
C ASN A 177 -12.36 -6.56 0.17
N MET A 178 -11.37 -5.88 0.71
CA MET A 178 -11.61 -4.68 1.52
C MET A 178 -12.33 -3.60 0.71
N VAL A 179 -11.83 -3.26 -0.47
CA VAL A 179 -12.45 -2.26 -1.35
C VAL A 179 -13.88 -2.67 -1.70
N LYS A 180 -14.09 -3.89 -2.21
CA LYS A 180 -15.43 -4.40 -2.53
C LYS A 180 -16.41 -4.34 -1.36
N GLN A 181 -15.97 -4.66 -0.13
CA GLN A 181 -16.83 -4.57 1.05
C GLN A 181 -17.14 -3.12 1.44
N LEU A 182 -16.19 -2.19 1.27
CA LEU A 182 -16.41 -0.76 1.52
C LEU A 182 -17.42 -0.20 0.52
N HIS A 183 -17.26 -0.45 -0.79
CA HIS A 183 -18.18 -0.02 -1.84
C HIS A 183 -19.60 -0.55 -1.60
N ARG A 184 -19.76 -1.81 -1.25
CA ARG A 184 -21.07 -2.40 -0.88
C ARG A 184 -21.75 -1.70 0.28
N ASN A 185 -20.99 -0.98 1.09
CA ASN A 185 -21.49 -0.23 2.22
C ASN A 185 -21.55 1.29 1.97
N GLY A 186 -21.32 1.73 0.73
CA GLY A 186 -21.38 3.13 0.33
C GLY A 186 -20.18 3.95 0.82
N ILE A 187 -19.00 3.33 0.93
CA ILE A 187 -17.76 3.99 1.37
C ILE A 187 -16.72 3.87 0.27
N GLU A 188 -16.26 5.00 -0.25
CA GLU A 188 -15.16 5.10 -1.21
C GLU A 188 -13.80 4.88 -0.55
N VAL A 189 -12.82 4.50 -1.38
CA VAL A 189 -11.43 4.28 -0.97
C VAL A 189 -10.49 5.19 -1.74
N VAL A 190 -9.84 6.10 -1.05
CA VAL A 190 -8.74 6.92 -1.55
C VAL A 190 -7.44 6.43 -0.92
N MET A 191 -6.34 6.42 -1.68
CA MET A 191 -5.03 6.02 -1.17
C MET A 191 -4.00 7.13 -1.32
N GLU A 192 -3.22 7.37 -0.26
CA GLU A 192 -2.05 8.24 -0.34
C GLU A 192 -0.88 7.53 -1.01
N MET A 193 -0.27 8.21 -1.97
CA MET A 193 0.91 7.74 -2.69
C MET A 193 2.02 8.79 -2.60
N PHE A 194 3.14 8.41 -2.04
CA PHE A 194 4.30 9.28 -1.88
C PHE A 194 5.39 8.86 -2.86
N PHE A 195 5.42 9.54 -4.02
CA PHE A 195 6.43 9.32 -5.04
C PHE A 195 7.68 10.16 -4.75
N THR A 196 8.85 9.57 -4.88
CA THR A 196 10.13 10.22 -4.59
C THR A 196 10.77 10.80 -5.85
N ASP A 197 11.19 9.95 -6.78
CA ASP A 197 11.93 10.32 -8.00
C ASP A 197 11.40 9.60 -9.26
N GLU A 198 10.19 9.03 -9.16
CA GLU A 198 9.59 8.27 -10.24
C GLU A 198 9.21 9.18 -11.41
N SER A 199 9.41 8.68 -12.63
CA SER A 199 9.02 9.42 -13.85
C SER A 199 7.49 9.60 -13.92
N THR A 200 7.06 10.68 -14.58
CA THR A 200 5.63 10.92 -14.84
C THR A 200 4.93 9.71 -15.46
N GLY A 201 5.58 9.02 -16.41
CA GLY A 201 5.02 7.82 -17.03
C GLY A 201 4.84 6.65 -16.07
N PHE A 202 5.76 6.47 -15.13
CA PHE A 202 5.63 5.46 -14.07
C PHE A 202 4.46 5.79 -13.13
N ILE A 203 4.35 7.05 -12.70
CA ILE A 203 3.28 7.52 -11.81
C ILE A 203 1.91 7.31 -12.45
N LEU A 204 1.74 7.70 -13.73
CA LEU A 204 0.49 7.47 -14.47
C LEU A 204 0.12 5.99 -14.53
N GLN A 205 1.08 5.13 -14.89
CA GLN A 205 0.84 3.69 -14.95
C GLN A 205 0.47 3.12 -13.58
N CYS A 206 1.11 3.61 -12.52
CA CYS A 206 0.84 3.18 -11.17
C CYS A 206 -0.59 3.56 -10.73
N VAL A 207 -0.98 4.82 -10.91
CA VAL A 207 -2.34 5.28 -10.56
C VAL A 207 -3.40 4.51 -11.35
N ARG A 208 -3.22 4.36 -12.67
CA ARG A 208 -4.13 3.56 -13.51
C ARG A 208 -4.24 2.12 -13.00
N HIS A 209 -3.12 1.50 -12.61
CA HIS A 209 -3.12 0.15 -12.06
C HIS A 209 -4.00 0.05 -10.80
N TRP A 210 -3.87 0.99 -9.86
CA TRP A 210 -4.68 0.97 -8.66
C TRP A 210 -6.17 1.20 -8.93
N VAL A 211 -6.50 2.10 -9.84
CA VAL A 211 -7.90 2.35 -10.24
C VAL A 211 -8.49 1.15 -10.96
N THR A 212 -7.76 0.55 -11.92
CA THR A 212 -8.31 -0.53 -12.76
C THR A 212 -8.24 -1.90 -12.12
N GLU A 213 -7.22 -2.18 -11.31
CA GLU A 213 -7.00 -3.50 -10.73
C GLU A 213 -7.57 -3.61 -9.31
N TYR A 214 -7.52 -2.53 -8.54
CA TYR A 214 -7.95 -2.51 -7.15
C TYR A 214 -9.21 -1.69 -6.90
N HIS A 215 -9.78 -1.08 -7.93
CA HIS A 215 -11.01 -0.30 -7.89
C HIS A 215 -11.01 0.80 -6.80
N ILE A 216 -9.83 1.41 -6.52
CA ILE A 216 -9.84 2.58 -5.64
C ILE A 216 -10.49 3.77 -6.35
N ASP A 217 -11.22 4.61 -5.62
CA ASP A 217 -12.00 5.74 -6.16
C ASP A 217 -11.15 6.99 -6.38
N GLY A 218 -9.98 7.06 -5.75
CA GLY A 218 -9.10 8.20 -5.90
C GLY A 218 -7.73 8.01 -5.27
N VAL A 219 -6.86 8.97 -5.56
CA VAL A 219 -5.51 9.02 -5.02
C VAL A 219 -5.20 10.40 -4.46
N HIS A 220 -4.49 10.44 -3.33
CA HIS A 220 -3.85 11.63 -2.81
C HIS A 220 -2.35 11.51 -3.06
N VAL A 221 -1.82 12.24 -4.03
CA VAL A 221 -0.46 12.04 -4.51
C VAL A 221 0.49 13.14 -4.03
N TYR A 222 1.69 12.73 -3.63
CA TYR A 222 2.84 13.59 -3.42
C TYR A 222 3.83 13.30 -4.54
N CYS A 223 3.94 14.21 -5.51
CA CYS A 223 4.85 14.10 -6.66
C CYS A 223 5.20 15.48 -7.19
N ASP A 224 5.96 15.55 -8.27
CA ASP A 224 6.26 16.82 -8.92
C ASP A 224 5.06 17.41 -9.67
N GLU A 225 5.16 18.70 -10.02
CA GLU A 225 4.10 19.45 -10.71
C GLU A 225 3.78 18.88 -12.10
N SER A 226 4.78 18.33 -12.80
CA SER A 226 4.58 17.76 -14.14
C SER A 226 3.72 16.50 -14.09
N ALA A 227 3.94 15.65 -13.09
CA ALA A 227 3.14 14.45 -12.86
C ALA A 227 1.72 14.80 -12.41
N LEU A 228 1.54 15.80 -11.50
CA LEU A 228 0.22 16.28 -11.11
C LEU A 228 -0.59 16.79 -12.30
N LYS A 229 0.05 17.58 -13.18
CA LYS A 229 -0.60 18.07 -14.40
C LYS A 229 -0.98 16.93 -15.33
N ALA A 230 -0.12 15.94 -15.50
CA ALA A 230 -0.42 14.77 -16.34
C ALA A 230 -1.59 13.94 -15.76
N LEU A 231 -1.61 13.70 -14.46
CA LEU A 231 -2.71 13.00 -13.76
C LEU A 231 -4.04 13.75 -13.91
N SER A 232 -4.04 15.08 -13.79
CA SER A 232 -5.27 15.88 -13.94
C SER A 232 -5.86 15.87 -15.35
N GLN A 233 -5.11 15.39 -16.34
CA GLN A 233 -5.53 15.24 -17.76
C GLN A 233 -5.79 13.78 -18.14
N ASP A 234 -5.53 12.86 -17.23
CA ASP A 234 -5.71 11.43 -17.44
C ASP A 234 -7.10 11.03 -16.96
N ALA A 235 -8.08 11.08 -17.87
CA ALA A 235 -9.48 10.77 -17.58
C ALA A 235 -9.83 9.32 -17.93
#